data_39c932d17e642c15b132cc9f6ecbe186
#
_entry.id   39c932d17e642c15b132cc9f6ecbe186
#
_cell.length_a   1.000
_cell.length_b   1.000
_cell.length_c   1.000
_cell.angle_alpha   90.00
_cell.angle_beta   90.00
_cell.angle_gamma   90.00
#
_symmetry.space_group_name_H-M   'P 1'
#
loop_
_entity.id
_entity.type
_entity.pdbx_description
1 polymer ?
#
loop_
_entity_poly.entity_id
_entity_poly.type
_entity_poly.pdbx_seq_one_letter_code
_entity_poly.pdbx_strand_id
1 'polypeptide(L)'
;VAAASIFGVFRQYVDKILIGIFWTASDVGLYFGVQRISLFIGSMALAIEGMLLPAVSSLHSIKENEKIKHLIYDAEKYVSMVCIPVVVMTVVWASEIILVFISREFLGAARILKLLALVALVRVMNRPWSVALRGSDRPDLTSLLNILMSILSIALMLVLVPKTIPQLGLNNLAGLGGEGAALSILIAEIITGISLRILCYLNLDMNPSGNSILQLAFAFI
;
A
#
# COMPACT_ATOMS: atom_id res chain seq x y z
N VAL A 1 14.06 19.92 1.27
CA VAL A 1 13.54 19.29 0.03
C VAL A 1 14.41 18.09 -0.34
N ALA A 2 15.74 18.22 -0.49
CA ALA A 2 16.64 17.14 -0.91
C ALA A 2 16.62 15.91 0.03
N ALA A 3 16.62 16.10 1.35
CA ALA A 3 16.59 15.00 2.33
C ALA A 3 15.29 14.16 2.24
N ALA A 4 14.15 14.82 2.03
CA ALA A 4 12.87 14.12 1.86
C ALA A 4 12.82 13.30 0.55
N SER A 5 13.47 13.80 -0.51
CA SER A 5 13.57 13.06 -1.77
C SER A 5 14.46 11.82 -1.64
N ILE A 6 15.60 11.93 -0.95
CA ILE A 6 16.51 10.81 -0.68
C ILE A 6 15.81 9.74 0.16
N PHE A 7 15.09 10.15 1.21
CA PHE A 7 14.32 9.23 2.05
C PHE A 7 13.20 8.53 1.25
N GLY A 8 12.53 9.24 0.35
CA GLY A 8 11.51 8.68 -0.54
C GLY A 8 12.08 7.61 -1.48
N VAL A 9 13.23 7.87 -2.09
CA VAL A 9 13.93 6.89 -2.94
C VAL A 9 14.39 5.68 -2.13
N PHE A 10 15.00 5.89 -0.96
CA PHE A 10 15.44 4.80 -0.08
C PHE A 10 14.26 3.90 0.32
N ARG A 11 13.13 4.50 0.70
CA ARG A 11 11.89 3.77 1.03
C ARG A 11 11.41 2.86 -0.11
N GLN A 12 11.57 3.30 -1.36
CA GLN A 12 11.11 2.56 -2.54
C GLN A 12 11.93 1.28 -2.81
N TYR A 13 13.16 1.21 -2.29
CA TYR A 13 14.08 0.09 -2.56
C TYR A 13 14.46 -0.72 -1.31
N VAL A 14 14.01 -0.30 -0.12
CA VAL A 14 14.33 -0.96 1.16
C VAL A 14 13.97 -2.44 1.15
N ASP A 15 12.82 -2.79 0.61
CA ASP A 15 12.35 -4.18 0.48
C ASP A 15 13.36 -5.04 -0.29
N LYS A 16 13.84 -4.54 -1.43
CA LYS A 16 14.81 -5.23 -2.29
C LYS A 16 16.20 -5.32 -1.66
N ILE A 17 16.61 -4.24 -0.98
CA ILE A 17 17.89 -4.20 -0.26
C ILE A 17 17.88 -5.25 0.86
N LEU A 18 16.82 -5.32 1.65
CA LEU A 18 16.72 -6.30 2.73
C LEU A 18 16.64 -7.73 2.22
N ILE A 19 15.88 -7.98 1.15
CA ILE A 19 15.87 -9.31 0.52
C ILE A 19 17.27 -9.65 0.01
N GLY A 20 17.98 -8.71 -0.64
CA GLY A 20 19.33 -8.94 -1.17
C GLY A 20 20.40 -9.16 -0.11
N ILE A 21 20.25 -8.58 1.09
CA ILE A 21 21.18 -8.79 2.21
C ILE A 21 20.99 -10.18 2.85
N PHE A 22 19.76 -10.63 3.03
CA PHE A 22 19.43 -11.84 3.80
C PHE A 22 19.14 -13.06 2.93
N TRP A 23 18.90 -12.88 1.63
CA TRP A 23 18.57 -13.92 0.68
C TRP A 23 19.43 -13.80 -0.58
N THR A 24 19.05 -14.49 -1.68
CA THR A 24 19.85 -14.53 -2.90
C THR A 24 19.43 -13.44 -3.90
N ALA A 25 20.33 -13.16 -4.88
CA ALA A 25 20.00 -12.27 -5.99
C ALA A 25 18.81 -12.79 -6.83
N SER A 26 18.64 -14.12 -6.90
CA SER A 26 17.47 -14.75 -7.54
C SER A 26 16.17 -14.38 -6.85
N ASP A 27 16.14 -14.39 -5.50
CA ASP A 27 14.95 -14.02 -4.72
C ASP A 27 14.58 -12.54 -4.91
N VAL A 28 15.58 -11.66 -5.01
CA VAL A 28 15.37 -10.25 -5.37
C VAL A 28 14.75 -10.14 -6.77
N GLY A 29 15.26 -10.92 -7.74
CA GLY A 29 14.73 -10.95 -9.10
C GLY A 29 13.28 -11.41 -9.14
N LEU A 30 12.94 -12.49 -8.43
CA LEU A 30 11.57 -13.01 -8.30
C LEU A 30 10.62 -11.96 -7.70
N TYR A 31 11.01 -11.34 -6.60
CA TYR A 31 10.22 -10.28 -5.95
C TYR A 31 10.02 -9.07 -6.87
N PHE A 32 11.10 -8.58 -7.50
CA PHE A 32 11.05 -7.42 -8.37
C PHE A 32 10.20 -7.65 -9.62
N GLY A 33 10.27 -8.85 -10.21
CA GLY A 33 9.49 -9.22 -11.38
C GLY A 33 7.99 -9.13 -11.12
N VAL A 34 7.50 -9.76 -10.04
CA VAL A 34 6.07 -9.77 -9.71
C VAL A 34 5.60 -8.43 -9.13
N GLN A 35 6.48 -7.65 -8.48
CA GLN A 35 6.14 -6.32 -7.96
C GLN A 35 5.66 -5.38 -9.05
N ARG A 36 6.17 -5.50 -10.28
CA ARG A 36 5.75 -4.66 -11.42
C ARG A 36 4.28 -4.79 -11.75
N ILE A 37 3.72 -6.01 -11.62
CA ILE A 37 2.28 -6.26 -11.83
C ILE A 37 1.46 -5.52 -10.75
N SER A 38 1.88 -5.61 -9.49
CA SER A 38 1.23 -4.90 -8.38
C SER A 38 1.30 -3.37 -8.55
N LEU A 39 2.44 -2.84 -9.00
CA LEU A 39 2.60 -1.41 -9.27
C LEU A 39 1.67 -0.93 -10.40
N PHE A 40 1.43 -1.76 -11.42
CA PHE A 40 0.48 -1.45 -12.48
C PHE A 40 -0.95 -1.29 -11.93
N ILE A 41 -1.39 -2.20 -11.05
CA ILE A 41 -2.67 -2.07 -10.34
C ILE A 41 -2.71 -0.75 -9.54
N GLY A 42 -1.64 -0.46 -8.82
CA GLY A 42 -1.51 0.78 -8.01
C GLY A 42 -1.53 2.07 -8.84
N SER A 43 -1.09 2.04 -10.09
CA SER A 43 -1.06 3.23 -10.97
C SER A 43 -2.46 3.77 -11.29
N MET A 44 -3.49 2.93 -11.26
CA MET A 44 -4.88 3.36 -11.44
C MET A 44 -5.31 4.40 -10.40
N ALA A 45 -4.75 4.32 -9.18
CA ALA A 45 -5.04 5.28 -8.12
C ALA A 45 -4.45 6.68 -8.39
N LEU A 46 -3.35 6.78 -9.15
CA LEU A 46 -2.70 8.05 -9.44
C LEU A 46 -3.57 8.94 -10.33
N ALA A 47 -4.29 8.36 -11.29
CA ALA A 47 -5.20 9.10 -12.14
C ALA A 47 -6.34 9.74 -11.32
N ILE A 48 -6.89 8.99 -10.38
CA ILE A 48 -7.96 9.45 -9.49
C ILE A 48 -7.44 10.54 -8.55
N GLU A 49 -6.26 10.38 -7.98
CA GLU A 49 -5.62 11.37 -7.12
C GLU A 49 -5.44 12.72 -7.83
N GLY A 50 -5.00 12.71 -9.10
CA GLY A 50 -4.81 13.90 -9.92
C GLY A 50 -6.11 14.70 -10.14
N MET A 51 -7.27 14.03 -10.17
CA MET A 51 -8.57 14.66 -10.30
C MET A 51 -9.15 15.10 -8.95
N LEU A 52 -8.99 14.29 -7.91
CA LEU A 52 -9.57 14.56 -6.60
C LEU A 52 -8.90 15.71 -5.87
N LEU A 53 -7.59 15.83 -5.94
CA LEU A 53 -6.85 16.83 -5.14
C LEU A 53 -7.27 18.27 -5.46
N PRO A 54 -7.35 18.72 -6.72
CA PRO A 54 -7.87 20.05 -7.04
C PRO A 54 -9.33 20.26 -6.62
N ALA A 55 -10.17 19.22 -6.79
CA ALA A 55 -11.58 19.31 -6.41
C ALA A 55 -11.76 19.46 -4.90
N VAL A 56 -11.03 18.69 -4.08
CA VAL A 56 -11.07 18.82 -2.62
C VAL A 56 -10.56 20.19 -2.18
N SER A 57 -9.43 20.67 -2.73
CA SER A 57 -8.89 22.00 -2.39
C SER A 57 -9.84 23.12 -2.75
N SER A 58 -10.52 23.04 -3.89
CA SER A 58 -11.54 24.00 -4.30
C SER A 58 -12.74 24.01 -3.35
N LEU A 59 -13.27 22.83 -2.98
CA LEU A 59 -14.38 22.71 -2.04
C LEU A 59 -13.98 23.18 -0.63
N HIS A 60 -12.76 22.93 -0.21
CA HIS A 60 -12.23 23.36 1.09
C HIS A 60 -12.15 24.90 1.18
N SER A 61 -11.72 25.58 0.11
CA SER A 61 -11.61 27.04 0.06
C SER A 61 -12.96 27.74 0.26
N ILE A 62 -14.06 27.12 -0.15
CA ILE A 62 -15.44 27.62 0.03
C ILE A 62 -16.14 27.00 1.24
N LYS A 63 -15.42 26.25 2.08
CA LYS A 63 -15.91 25.61 3.32
C LYS A 63 -17.07 24.62 3.13
N GLU A 64 -17.14 23.95 1.98
CA GLU A 64 -18.17 22.97 1.64
C GLU A 64 -17.76 21.53 2.07
N ASN A 65 -17.55 21.34 3.38
CA ASN A 65 -17.05 20.08 3.94
C ASN A 65 -17.95 18.87 3.63
N GLU A 66 -19.28 19.05 3.60
CA GLU A 66 -20.20 17.96 3.25
C GLU A 66 -20.01 17.46 1.82
N LYS A 67 -19.73 18.37 0.87
CA LYS A 67 -19.42 17.96 -0.51
C LYS A 67 -18.09 17.23 -0.61
N ILE A 68 -17.09 17.60 0.21
CA ILE A 68 -15.83 16.85 0.30
C ILE A 68 -16.10 15.43 0.76
N LYS A 69 -16.91 15.23 1.81
CA LYS A 69 -17.29 13.90 2.31
C LYS A 69 -17.90 13.05 1.19
N HIS A 70 -18.94 13.54 0.54
CA HIS A 70 -19.60 12.82 -0.55
C HIS A 70 -18.61 12.46 -1.68
N LEU A 71 -17.77 13.42 -2.08
CA LEU A 71 -16.77 13.22 -3.12
C LEU A 71 -15.77 12.08 -2.77
N ILE A 72 -15.31 12.06 -1.50
CA ILE A 72 -14.35 11.02 -1.05
C ILE A 72 -15.02 9.65 -0.96
N TYR A 73 -16.25 9.55 -0.45
CA TYR A 73 -16.99 8.29 -0.39
C TYR A 73 -17.31 7.74 -1.77
N ASP A 74 -17.74 8.60 -2.70
CA ASP A 74 -17.98 8.20 -4.08
C ASP A 74 -16.69 7.74 -4.75
N ALA A 75 -15.59 8.47 -4.54
CA ALA A 75 -14.30 8.08 -5.07
C ALA A 75 -13.84 6.72 -4.53
N GLU A 76 -13.96 6.46 -3.21
CA GLU A 76 -13.64 5.16 -2.61
C GLU A 76 -14.53 4.05 -3.20
N LYS A 77 -15.82 4.30 -3.37
CA LYS A 77 -16.78 3.35 -3.95
C LYS A 77 -16.43 2.99 -5.38
N TYR A 78 -16.19 3.96 -6.25
CA TYR A 78 -15.88 3.70 -7.65
C TYR A 78 -14.50 3.03 -7.82
N VAL A 79 -13.51 3.47 -7.05
CA VAL A 79 -12.19 2.86 -7.03
C VAL A 79 -12.25 1.40 -6.60
N SER A 80 -12.96 1.10 -5.51
CA SER A 80 -13.11 -0.27 -5.02
C SER A 80 -13.86 -1.15 -6.01
N MET A 81 -14.92 -0.62 -6.66
CA MET A 81 -15.69 -1.36 -7.66
C MET A 81 -14.84 -1.82 -8.85
N VAL A 82 -13.82 -1.05 -9.23
CA VAL A 82 -12.90 -1.41 -10.32
C VAL A 82 -11.73 -2.26 -9.82
N CYS A 83 -11.13 -1.88 -8.69
CA CYS A 83 -9.91 -2.52 -8.21
C CYS A 83 -10.13 -3.89 -7.57
N ILE A 84 -11.26 -4.10 -6.86
CA ILE A 84 -11.54 -5.40 -6.22
C ILE A 84 -11.58 -6.54 -7.25
N PRO A 85 -12.35 -6.47 -8.35
CA PRO A 85 -12.33 -7.53 -9.37
C PRO A 85 -10.94 -7.80 -9.95
N VAL A 86 -10.18 -6.73 -10.25
CA VAL A 86 -8.82 -6.87 -10.81
C VAL A 86 -7.90 -7.57 -9.82
N VAL A 87 -7.96 -7.22 -8.54
CA VAL A 87 -7.13 -7.86 -7.50
C VAL A 87 -7.58 -9.31 -7.27
N VAL A 88 -8.88 -9.58 -7.20
CA VAL A 88 -9.39 -10.95 -7.06
C VAL A 88 -8.92 -11.83 -8.24
N MET A 89 -9.03 -11.34 -9.48
CA MET A 89 -8.49 -12.04 -10.64
C MET A 89 -6.99 -12.28 -10.52
N THR A 90 -6.23 -11.28 -10.05
CA THR A 90 -4.78 -11.40 -9.86
C THR A 90 -4.44 -12.43 -8.79
N VAL A 91 -5.21 -12.49 -7.69
CA VAL A 91 -4.99 -13.47 -6.61
C VAL A 91 -5.36 -14.89 -7.05
N VAL A 92 -6.48 -15.07 -7.75
CA VAL A 92 -6.95 -16.38 -8.21
C VAL A 92 -6.01 -16.94 -9.28
N TRP A 93 -5.68 -16.14 -10.28
CA TRP A 93 -4.86 -16.55 -11.43
C TRP A 93 -3.40 -16.09 -11.34
N ALA A 94 -2.84 -15.97 -10.14
CA ALA A 94 -1.48 -15.47 -9.94
C ALA A 94 -0.43 -16.30 -10.70
N SER A 95 -0.56 -17.63 -10.73
CA SER A 95 0.36 -18.53 -11.44
C SER A 95 0.27 -18.36 -12.95
N GLU A 96 -0.94 -18.29 -13.48
CA GLU A 96 -1.23 -18.11 -14.91
C GLU A 96 -0.75 -16.74 -15.40
N ILE A 97 -0.98 -15.70 -14.61
CA ILE A 97 -0.49 -14.34 -14.89
C ILE A 97 1.04 -14.34 -14.98
N ILE A 98 1.72 -15.00 -14.05
CA ILE A 98 3.18 -15.11 -14.09
C ILE A 98 3.65 -15.86 -15.35
N LEU A 99 2.98 -16.97 -15.69
CA LEU A 99 3.32 -17.75 -16.89
C LEU A 99 3.16 -16.96 -18.19
N VAL A 100 2.12 -16.13 -18.29
CA VAL A 100 1.80 -15.37 -19.50
C VAL A 100 2.65 -14.09 -19.61
N PHE A 101 2.84 -13.36 -18.50
CA PHE A 101 3.45 -12.02 -18.54
C PHE A 101 4.94 -12.00 -18.16
N ILE A 102 5.45 -13.05 -17.50
CA ILE A 102 6.86 -13.08 -17.06
C ILE A 102 7.55 -14.33 -17.64
N SER A 103 7.57 -15.44 -16.90
CA SER A 103 8.08 -16.75 -17.35
C SER A 103 7.83 -17.85 -16.30
N ARG A 104 8.07 -19.13 -16.68
CA ARG A 104 7.94 -20.27 -15.77
C ARG A 104 8.88 -20.22 -14.56
N GLU A 105 10.05 -19.61 -14.71
CA GLU A 105 11.05 -19.48 -13.64
C GLU A 105 10.54 -18.67 -12.45
N PHE A 106 9.55 -17.78 -12.67
CA PHE A 106 8.97 -16.92 -11.65
C PHE A 106 7.77 -17.53 -10.91
N LEU A 107 7.37 -18.77 -11.21
CA LEU A 107 6.23 -19.43 -10.55
C LEU A 107 6.35 -19.50 -9.03
N GLY A 108 7.57 -19.61 -8.50
CA GLY A 108 7.83 -19.57 -7.06
C GLY A 108 7.41 -18.25 -6.38
N ALA A 109 7.24 -17.17 -7.15
CA ALA A 109 6.80 -15.88 -6.65
C ALA A 109 5.27 -15.69 -6.65
N ALA A 110 4.48 -16.73 -6.97
CA ALA A 110 3.01 -16.60 -7.02
C ALA A 110 2.40 -16.14 -5.70
N ARG A 111 2.91 -16.61 -4.56
CA ARG A 111 2.47 -16.16 -3.24
C ARG A 111 2.82 -14.69 -2.99
N ILE A 112 4.01 -14.27 -3.42
CA ILE A 112 4.45 -12.86 -3.32
C ILE A 112 3.52 -11.98 -4.16
N LEU A 113 3.17 -12.40 -5.38
CA LEU A 113 2.23 -11.65 -6.23
C LEU A 113 0.86 -11.49 -5.58
N LYS A 114 0.32 -12.55 -4.97
CA LYS A 114 -0.96 -12.50 -4.24
C LYS A 114 -0.92 -11.45 -3.12
N LEU A 115 0.12 -11.47 -2.29
CA LEU A 115 0.29 -10.51 -1.20
C LEU A 115 0.46 -9.08 -1.73
N LEU A 116 1.27 -8.88 -2.77
CA LEU A 116 1.48 -7.56 -3.37
C LEU A 116 0.23 -7.03 -4.08
N ALA A 117 -0.63 -7.89 -4.61
CA ALA A 117 -1.93 -7.50 -5.15
C ALA A 117 -2.86 -6.98 -4.05
N LEU A 118 -2.88 -7.63 -2.87
CA LEU A 118 -3.61 -7.13 -1.70
C LEU A 118 -3.03 -5.81 -1.19
N VAL A 119 -1.69 -5.66 -1.18
CA VAL A 119 -1.03 -4.37 -0.87
C VAL A 119 -1.53 -3.28 -1.81
N ALA A 120 -1.58 -3.56 -3.12
CA ALA A 120 -2.06 -2.60 -4.12
C ALA A 120 -3.51 -2.21 -3.87
N LEU A 121 -4.39 -3.16 -3.54
CA LEU A 121 -5.78 -2.90 -3.21
C LEU A 121 -5.91 -1.94 -2.02
N VAL A 122 -5.29 -2.28 -0.89
CA VAL A 122 -5.35 -1.45 0.32
C VAL A 122 -4.79 -0.05 0.05
N ARG A 123 -3.68 0.04 -0.68
CA ARG A 123 -3.07 1.31 -1.06
C ARG A 123 -3.98 2.18 -1.92
N VAL A 124 -4.64 1.58 -2.89
CA VAL A 124 -5.60 2.27 -3.77
C VAL A 124 -6.81 2.77 -2.97
N MET A 125 -7.34 1.96 -2.05
CA MET A 125 -8.45 2.37 -1.17
C MET A 125 -8.07 3.46 -0.17
N ASN A 126 -6.80 3.58 0.21
CA ASN A 126 -6.31 4.62 1.10
C ASN A 126 -6.11 5.98 0.41
N ARG A 127 -6.02 6.01 -0.94
CA ARG A 127 -5.73 7.24 -1.71
C ARG A 127 -6.77 8.34 -1.53
N PRO A 128 -8.10 8.11 -1.67
CA PRO A 128 -9.09 9.17 -1.48
C PRO A 128 -8.99 9.84 -0.10
N TRP A 129 -8.78 9.06 0.97
CA TRP A 129 -8.64 9.55 2.33
C TRP A 129 -7.36 10.39 2.54
N SER A 130 -6.25 9.96 1.92
CA SER A 130 -5.01 10.76 1.91
C SER A 130 -5.20 12.08 1.17
N VAL A 131 -5.96 12.08 0.07
CA VAL A 131 -6.29 13.29 -0.69
C VAL A 131 -7.19 14.23 0.11
N ALA A 132 -8.16 13.70 0.87
CA ALA A 132 -9.02 14.48 1.73
C ALA A 132 -8.21 15.35 2.70
N LEU A 133 -7.23 14.76 3.41
CA LEU A 133 -6.36 15.51 4.34
C LEU A 133 -5.46 16.51 3.62
N ARG A 134 -4.82 16.11 2.51
CA ARG A 134 -3.91 16.99 1.77
C ARG A 134 -4.62 18.16 1.11
N GLY A 135 -5.82 17.94 0.57
CA GLY A 135 -6.64 18.97 -0.06
C GLY A 135 -7.33 19.90 0.94
N SER A 136 -7.36 19.53 2.23
CA SER A 136 -7.90 20.32 3.34
C SER A 136 -6.81 20.99 4.18
N ASP A 137 -5.69 21.37 3.57
CA ASP A 137 -4.56 22.09 4.18
C ASP A 137 -3.88 21.35 5.35
N ARG A 138 -3.93 20.00 5.36
CA ARG A 138 -3.27 19.17 6.36
C ARG A 138 -2.27 18.16 5.76
N PRO A 139 -1.38 18.59 4.84
CA PRO A 139 -0.36 17.70 4.26
C PRO A 139 0.67 17.21 5.28
N ASP A 140 0.86 17.95 6.38
CA ASP A 140 1.69 17.62 7.53
C ASP A 140 1.30 16.28 8.16
N LEU A 141 0.01 16.05 8.40
CA LEU A 141 -0.52 14.82 8.99
C LEU A 141 -0.28 13.61 8.09
N THR A 142 -0.51 13.75 6.79
CA THR A 142 -0.26 12.66 5.83
C THR A 142 1.23 12.36 5.68
N SER A 143 2.09 13.38 5.72
CA SER A 143 3.53 13.22 5.65
C SER A 143 4.08 12.53 6.90
N LEU A 144 3.65 12.95 8.09
CA LEU A 144 4.03 12.33 9.37
C LEU A 144 3.59 10.85 9.40
N LEU A 145 2.34 10.58 9.03
CA LEU A 145 1.80 9.22 8.99
C LEU A 145 2.62 8.34 8.02
N ASN A 146 2.94 8.85 6.83
CA ASN A 146 3.75 8.12 5.86
C ASN A 146 5.16 7.80 6.38
N ILE A 147 5.79 8.70 7.15
CA ILE A 147 7.09 8.46 7.77
C ILE A 147 6.96 7.37 8.85
N LEU A 148 6.00 7.49 9.76
CA LEU A 148 5.78 6.52 10.84
C LEU A 148 5.49 5.11 10.30
N MET A 149 4.63 5.02 9.28
CA MET A 149 4.28 3.73 8.66
C MET A 149 5.42 3.15 7.84
N SER A 150 6.30 3.98 7.30
CA SER A 150 7.54 3.51 6.66
C SER A 150 8.50 2.90 7.67
N ILE A 151 8.68 3.53 8.82
CA ILE A 151 9.50 3.01 9.90
C ILE A 151 8.93 1.69 10.41
N LEU A 152 7.61 1.62 10.61
CA LEU A 152 6.92 0.40 11.02
C LEU A 152 7.11 -0.72 9.98
N SER A 153 6.94 -0.42 8.70
CA SER A 153 7.14 -1.40 7.62
C SER A 153 8.56 -1.95 7.60
N ILE A 154 9.58 -1.09 7.76
CA ILE A 154 10.98 -1.49 7.82
C ILE A 154 11.25 -2.35 9.07
N ALA A 155 10.72 -1.97 10.24
CA ALA A 155 10.86 -2.75 11.46
C ALA A 155 10.23 -4.15 11.31
N LEU A 156 9.05 -4.25 10.72
CA LEU A 156 8.42 -5.54 10.42
C LEU A 156 9.22 -6.36 9.39
N MET A 157 9.80 -5.71 8.37
CA MET A 157 10.65 -6.40 7.40
C MET A 157 11.90 -6.99 8.07
N LEU A 158 12.53 -6.29 9.01
CA LEU A 158 13.69 -6.79 9.75
C LEU A 158 13.37 -8.03 10.60
N VAL A 159 12.11 -8.23 10.97
CA VAL A 159 11.65 -9.41 11.71
C VAL A 159 11.19 -10.54 10.79
N LEU A 160 10.47 -10.22 9.70
CA LEU A 160 9.81 -11.21 8.86
C LEU A 160 10.68 -11.72 7.69
N VAL A 161 11.60 -10.91 7.17
CA VAL A 161 12.42 -11.28 6.00
C VAL A 161 13.54 -12.24 6.36
N PRO A 162 14.40 -11.98 7.38
CA PRO A 162 15.56 -12.84 7.66
C PRO A 162 15.17 -14.13 8.39
N LYS A 163 16.00 -15.15 8.25
CA LYS A 163 15.97 -16.37 9.08
C LYS A 163 16.74 -16.17 10.38
N THR A 164 17.86 -15.49 10.29
CA THR A 164 18.76 -15.21 11.43
C THR A 164 19.40 -13.85 11.24
N ILE A 165 19.63 -13.13 12.34
CA ILE A 165 20.45 -11.92 12.36
C ILE A 165 21.59 -12.18 13.36
N PRO A 166 22.75 -12.69 12.92
CA PRO A 166 23.85 -13.08 13.82
C PRO A 166 24.37 -11.91 14.65
N GLN A 167 24.38 -10.70 14.09
CA GLN A 167 24.87 -9.48 14.72
C GLN A 167 24.05 -9.06 15.95
N LEU A 168 22.78 -9.46 16.04
CA LEU A 168 21.86 -9.19 17.13
C LEU A 168 21.59 -10.42 18.02
N GLY A 169 22.23 -11.54 17.75
CA GLY A 169 21.98 -12.79 18.47
C GLY A 169 20.56 -13.37 18.26
N LEU A 170 19.82 -12.88 17.28
CA LEU A 170 18.46 -13.30 16.99
C LEU A 170 18.49 -14.52 16.06
N ASN A 171 18.29 -15.71 16.64
CA ASN A 171 18.11 -16.97 15.93
C ASN A 171 16.61 -17.32 15.96
N ASN A 172 16.08 -17.88 14.87
CA ASN A 172 14.66 -18.24 14.69
C ASN A 172 13.72 -17.06 14.40
N LEU A 173 14.08 -16.21 13.47
CA LEU A 173 13.15 -15.25 12.85
C LEU A 173 12.27 -15.96 11.80
N ALA A 174 11.24 -15.29 11.32
CA ALA A 174 10.22 -15.89 10.45
C ALA A 174 10.78 -16.45 9.12
N GLY A 175 11.86 -15.85 8.59
CA GLY A 175 12.55 -16.37 7.41
C GLY A 175 11.71 -16.44 6.14
N LEU A 176 10.75 -15.53 5.98
CA LEU A 176 9.78 -15.52 4.88
C LEU A 176 10.30 -14.86 3.60
N GLY A 177 11.49 -14.26 3.62
CA GLY A 177 12.08 -13.63 2.43
C GLY A 177 11.16 -12.60 1.78
N GLY A 178 10.92 -12.75 0.47
CA GLY A 178 10.04 -11.85 -0.28
C GLY A 178 8.58 -11.86 0.19
N GLU A 179 8.06 -12.99 0.69
CA GLU A 179 6.72 -13.06 1.29
C GLU A 179 6.68 -12.20 2.57
N GLY A 180 7.73 -12.26 3.40
CA GLY A 180 7.86 -11.44 4.62
C GLY A 180 7.89 -9.94 4.32
N ALA A 181 8.59 -9.53 3.26
CA ALA A 181 8.60 -8.15 2.81
C ALA A 181 7.19 -7.69 2.37
N ALA A 182 6.48 -8.49 1.57
CA ALA A 182 5.13 -8.18 1.13
C ALA A 182 4.14 -8.11 2.29
N LEU A 183 4.22 -9.03 3.26
CA LEU A 183 3.40 -9.03 4.48
C LEU A 183 3.66 -7.78 5.34
N SER A 184 4.92 -7.39 5.52
CA SER A 184 5.28 -6.19 6.28
C SER A 184 4.65 -4.93 5.68
N ILE A 185 4.69 -4.81 4.35
CA ILE A 185 4.06 -3.69 3.64
C ILE A 185 2.54 -3.75 3.80
N LEU A 186 1.93 -4.95 3.68
CA LEU A 186 0.48 -5.13 3.79
C LEU A 186 -0.01 -4.69 5.18
N ILE A 187 0.63 -5.13 6.23
CA ILE A 187 0.29 -4.74 7.61
C ILE A 187 0.40 -3.23 7.78
N ALA A 188 1.51 -2.62 7.33
CA ALA A 188 1.69 -1.18 7.40
C ALA A 188 0.63 -0.40 6.61
N GLU A 189 0.25 -0.86 5.41
CA GLU A 189 -0.79 -0.20 4.61
C GLU A 189 -2.20 -0.33 5.23
N ILE A 190 -2.52 -1.44 5.90
CA ILE A 190 -3.77 -1.60 6.64
C ILE A 190 -3.83 -0.61 7.81
N ILE A 191 -2.75 -0.53 8.60
CA ILE A 191 -2.65 0.41 9.72
C ILE A 191 -2.74 1.86 9.20
N THR A 192 -2.07 2.15 8.07
CA THR A 192 -2.18 3.45 7.39
C THR A 192 -3.64 3.78 7.05
N GLY A 193 -4.37 2.83 6.49
CA GLY A 193 -5.77 3.02 6.11
C GLY A 193 -6.68 3.32 7.29
N ILE A 194 -6.50 2.60 8.40
CA ILE A 194 -7.23 2.84 9.64
C ILE A 194 -6.88 4.24 10.18
N SER A 195 -5.59 4.57 10.24
CA SER A 195 -5.12 5.86 10.76
C SER A 195 -5.61 7.04 9.92
N LEU A 196 -5.61 6.92 8.58
CA LEU A 196 -6.14 7.96 7.69
C LEU A 196 -7.63 8.22 7.94
N ARG A 197 -8.45 7.17 8.12
CA ARG A 197 -9.87 7.30 8.41
C ARG A 197 -10.12 7.97 9.75
N ILE A 198 -9.35 7.60 10.78
CA ILE A 198 -9.41 8.24 12.11
C ILE A 198 -9.02 9.73 11.99
N LEU A 199 -7.95 10.05 11.28
CA LEU A 199 -7.52 11.44 11.09
C LEU A 199 -8.55 12.28 10.31
N CYS A 200 -9.18 11.72 9.29
CA CYS A 200 -10.27 12.37 8.58
C CYS A 200 -11.49 12.59 9.45
N TYR A 201 -11.84 11.63 10.31
CA TYR A 201 -12.91 11.78 11.30
C TYR A 201 -12.63 12.95 12.25
N LEU A 202 -11.42 13.00 12.83
CA LEU A 202 -11.05 14.00 13.81
C LEU A 202 -10.89 15.42 13.24
N ASN A 203 -10.48 15.57 11.97
CA ASN A 203 -10.17 16.87 11.37
C ASN A 203 -11.25 17.39 10.42
N LEU A 204 -12.06 16.53 9.84
CA LEU A 204 -13.06 16.87 8.82
C LEU A 204 -14.47 16.42 9.19
N ASP A 205 -14.69 15.91 10.41
CA ASP A 205 -15.95 15.31 10.88
C ASP A 205 -16.51 14.23 9.91
N MET A 206 -15.60 13.55 9.21
CA MET A 206 -15.95 12.48 8.25
C MET A 206 -16.13 11.15 8.97
N ASN A 207 -17.38 10.77 9.24
CA ASN A 207 -17.66 9.48 9.85
C ASN A 207 -17.33 8.35 8.84
N PRO A 208 -16.48 7.36 9.18
CA PRO A 208 -16.26 6.23 8.28
C PRO A 208 -17.61 5.54 8.07
N SER A 209 -18.14 5.56 6.84
CA SER A 209 -19.36 4.83 6.54
C SER A 209 -19.14 3.36 6.89
N GLY A 210 -20.12 2.70 7.55
CA GLY A 210 -20.02 1.28 7.87
C GLY A 210 -19.67 0.41 6.65
N ASN A 211 -20.04 0.88 5.45
CA ASN A 211 -19.67 0.25 4.18
C ASN A 211 -18.16 0.30 3.87
N SER A 212 -17.42 1.34 4.26
CA SER A 212 -15.97 1.41 3.98
C SER A 212 -15.17 0.46 4.86
N ILE A 213 -15.60 0.22 6.10
CA ILE A 213 -15.01 -0.78 6.98
C ILE A 213 -15.37 -2.20 6.50
N LEU A 214 -16.63 -2.40 6.09
CA LEU A 214 -17.09 -3.64 5.48
C LEU A 214 -16.35 -3.96 4.19
N GLN A 215 -16.13 -2.99 3.31
CA GLN A 215 -15.37 -3.17 2.07
C GLN A 215 -13.91 -3.57 2.33
N LEU A 216 -13.26 -2.99 3.36
CA LEU A 216 -11.95 -3.46 3.82
C LEU A 216 -12.02 -4.90 4.35
N ALA A 217 -13.05 -5.25 5.13
CA ALA A 217 -13.24 -6.61 5.65
C ALA A 217 -13.53 -7.62 4.52
N PHE A 218 -14.38 -7.26 3.55
CA PHE A 218 -14.66 -8.12 2.38
C PHE A 218 -13.46 -8.30 1.44
N ALA A 219 -12.48 -7.38 1.44
CA ALA A 219 -11.24 -7.54 0.69
C ALA A 219 -10.32 -8.64 1.29
N PHE A 220 -10.60 -9.11 2.51
CA PHE A 220 -9.82 -10.11 3.24
C PHE A 220 -10.55 -11.46 3.42
N ILE A 221 -11.81 -11.60 2.98
CA ILE A 221 -12.57 -12.84 2.92
C ILE A 221 -12.57 -13.39 1.49
#